data_7a3276b1422ec25ef26d60f1284168ef
#
_entry.id   7a3276b1422ec25ef26d60f1284168ef
#
_cell.length_a   1.000
_cell.length_b   1.000
_cell.length_c   1.000
_cell.angle_alpha   90.00
_cell.angle_beta   90.00
_cell.angle_gamma   90.00
#
_symmetry.space_group_name_H-M   'P 1'
#
loop_
_entity.id
_entity.type
_entity.pdbx_description
1 polymer ?
#
loop_
_entity_poly.entity_id
_entity_poly.type
_entity_poly.pdbx_seq_one_letter_code
_entity_poly.pdbx_strand_id
1 'polypeptide(L)'
;MLANFLKNLRPSLLGLAFVHMWIYCSTHRFLESGGVSVTAVLYSAMSVALVAIGIGAWRAGKAGERFNLPGDRKMLARDLVAATLMALGGVALSVELPVAPAVATAVGSTLGGVGVAWAYGRWIQVYAKLDLAFSVPLLFCTMALGSACKTVIDFLPGAVAAPVFVCLPFATFACMRRAARNLPPASKPEQYYNARTVGSLSRAVVSVVAFSFTIGIIRTAILESTPNPY
;
A
#
# COMPACT_ATOMS: atom_id res chain seq x y z
N MET A 1 22.21 9.46 -14.77
CA MET A 1 21.11 9.39 -13.83
C MET A 1 20.76 7.94 -13.47
N LEU A 2 20.49 7.07 -14.44
CA LEU A 2 20.13 5.65 -14.23
C LEU A 2 21.23 4.86 -13.47
N ALA A 3 22.49 5.02 -13.83
CA ALA A 3 23.60 4.32 -13.16
C ALA A 3 23.69 4.67 -11.67
N ASN A 4 23.49 5.92 -11.29
CA ASN A 4 23.46 6.37 -9.89
C ASN A 4 22.24 5.84 -9.15
N PHE A 5 21.09 5.76 -9.82
CA PHE A 5 19.89 5.16 -9.27
C PHE A 5 20.12 3.69 -8.94
N LEU A 6 20.60 2.91 -9.92
CA LEU A 6 20.87 1.47 -9.74
C LEU A 6 21.93 1.19 -8.67
N LYS A 7 22.99 2.02 -8.59
CA LYS A 7 24.05 1.89 -7.57
C LYS A 7 23.52 2.08 -6.15
N ASN A 8 22.51 2.94 -5.96
CA ASN A 8 21.92 3.25 -4.66
C ASN A 8 20.67 2.43 -4.35
N LEU A 9 20.19 1.64 -5.31
CA LEU A 9 19.01 0.80 -5.15
C LEU A 9 19.30 -0.36 -4.22
N ARG A 10 18.67 -0.34 -3.05
CA ARG A 10 18.74 -1.44 -2.07
C ARG A 10 17.49 -2.30 -2.22
N PRO A 11 17.60 -3.64 -2.26
CA PRO A 11 16.43 -4.53 -2.39
C PRO A 11 15.36 -4.29 -1.33
N SER A 12 15.76 -3.91 -0.11
CA SER A 12 14.81 -3.59 0.97
C SER A 12 13.91 -2.38 0.66
N LEU A 13 14.34 -1.45 -0.20
CA LEU A 13 13.52 -0.31 -0.62
C LEU A 13 12.42 -0.71 -1.60
N LEU A 14 12.54 -1.87 -2.24
CA LEU A 14 11.53 -2.40 -3.15
C LEU A 14 10.36 -3.10 -2.42
N GLY A 15 10.40 -3.19 -1.10
CA GLY A 15 9.39 -3.88 -0.31
C GLY A 15 7.97 -3.32 -0.44
N LEU A 16 7.79 -2.07 -0.91
CA LEU A 16 6.47 -1.52 -1.26
C LEU A 16 5.83 -2.29 -2.43
N ALA A 17 6.62 -2.93 -3.29
CA ALA A 17 6.08 -3.78 -4.36
C ALA A 17 5.20 -4.91 -3.82
N PHE A 18 5.48 -5.44 -2.62
CA PHE A 18 4.65 -6.47 -1.99
C PHE A 18 3.26 -5.94 -1.59
N VAL A 19 3.15 -4.65 -1.24
CA VAL A 19 1.84 -4.01 -1.00
C VAL A 19 1.07 -3.90 -2.31
N HIS A 20 1.73 -3.40 -3.38
CA HIS A 20 1.11 -3.31 -4.70
C HIS A 20 0.69 -4.70 -5.22
N MET A 21 1.56 -5.70 -5.08
CA MET A 21 1.26 -7.08 -5.46
C MET A 21 0.04 -7.62 -4.69
N TRP A 22 -0.03 -7.37 -3.38
CA TRP A 22 -1.18 -7.76 -2.56
C TRP A 22 -2.48 -7.10 -3.05
N ILE A 23 -2.47 -5.79 -3.32
CA ILE A 23 -3.62 -5.07 -3.86
C ILE A 23 -4.03 -5.64 -5.22
N TYR A 24 -3.08 -5.83 -6.14
CA TYR A 24 -3.37 -6.34 -7.47
C TYR A 24 -3.93 -7.76 -7.43
N CYS A 25 -3.39 -8.64 -6.59
CA CYS A 25 -3.95 -9.98 -6.38
C CYS A 25 -5.37 -9.90 -5.83
N SER A 26 -5.63 -9.05 -4.82
CA SER A 26 -6.96 -8.88 -4.24
C SER A 26 -7.98 -8.39 -5.26
N THR A 27 -7.64 -7.38 -6.05
CA THR A 27 -8.59 -6.72 -6.95
C THR A 27 -8.79 -7.42 -8.29
N HIS A 28 -7.85 -8.27 -8.74
CA HIS A 28 -7.95 -8.96 -10.02
C HIS A 28 -8.40 -10.41 -9.90
N ARG A 29 -8.00 -11.09 -8.83
CA ARG A 29 -8.34 -12.50 -8.64
C ARG A 29 -9.70 -12.70 -7.99
N PHE A 30 -10.18 -11.69 -7.24
CA PHE A 30 -11.40 -11.73 -6.45
C PHE A 30 -12.31 -10.53 -6.75
N LEU A 31 -12.48 -10.21 -8.05
CA LEU A 31 -13.18 -9.00 -8.53
C LEU A 31 -14.57 -8.84 -7.89
N GLU A 32 -15.34 -9.92 -7.87
CA GLU A 32 -16.67 -9.96 -7.26
C GLU A 32 -16.89 -11.29 -6.56
N SER A 33 -17.42 -11.25 -5.38
CA SER A 33 -17.88 -12.44 -4.68
C SER A 33 -19.17 -12.10 -3.93
N GLY A 34 -20.22 -12.85 -4.22
CA GLY A 34 -21.53 -12.64 -3.59
C GLY A 34 -22.18 -11.27 -3.88
N GLY A 35 -21.92 -10.66 -5.04
CA GLY A 35 -22.44 -9.35 -5.43
C GLY A 35 -21.76 -8.16 -4.76
N VAL A 36 -20.63 -8.36 -4.07
CA VAL A 36 -19.85 -7.30 -3.44
C VAL A 36 -18.55 -7.08 -4.22
N SER A 37 -18.31 -5.86 -4.67
CA SER A 37 -17.06 -5.47 -5.34
C SER A 37 -15.93 -5.36 -4.34
N VAL A 38 -14.94 -6.26 -4.45
CA VAL A 38 -13.69 -6.22 -3.65
C VAL A 38 -12.99 -4.88 -3.81
N THR A 39 -12.90 -4.39 -5.04
CA THR A 39 -12.24 -3.12 -5.37
C THR A 39 -12.88 -1.94 -4.65
N ALA A 40 -14.21 -1.82 -4.72
CA ALA A 40 -14.93 -0.72 -4.09
C ALA A 40 -14.75 -0.72 -2.56
N VAL A 41 -14.92 -1.88 -1.92
CA VAL A 41 -14.79 -1.99 -0.46
C VAL A 41 -13.34 -1.75 -0.01
N LEU A 42 -12.36 -2.35 -0.70
CA LEU A 42 -10.94 -2.21 -0.37
C LEU A 42 -10.50 -0.74 -0.42
N TYR A 43 -10.77 -0.05 -1.53
CA TYR A 43 -10.36 1.35 -1.69
C TYR A 43 -11.14 2.30 -0.79
N SER A 44 -12.41 2.04 -0.50
CA SER A 44 -13.18 2.82 0.46
C SER A 44 -12.60 2.68 1.87
N ALA A 45 -12.34 1.45 2.32
CA ALA A 45 -11.74 1.19 3.63
C ALA A 45 -10.32 1.80 3.74
N MET A 46 -9.51 1.67 2.68
CA MET A 46 -8.19 2.28 2.60
C MET A 46 -8.27 3.80 2.70
N SER A 47 -9.19 4.43 1.98
CA SER A 47 -9.35 5.90 1.99
C SER A 47 -9.77 6.42 3.36
N VAL A 48 -10.74 5.79 4.00
CA VAL A 48 -11.17 6.14 5.36
C VAL A 48 -10.02 5.97 6.36
N ALA A 49 -9.29 4.87 6.28
CA ALA A 49 -8.15 4.63 7.15
C ALA A 49 -7.00 5.63 6.93
N LEU A 50 -6.70 6.02 5.69
CA LEU A 50 -5.70 7.04 5.37
C LEU A 50 -6.09 8.41 5.94
N VAL A 51 -7.36 8.79 5.83
CA VAL A 51 -7.88 10.04 6.44
C VAL A 51 -7.72 9.99 7.96
N ALA A 52 -8.10 8.87 8.59
CA ALA A 52 -7.97 8.70 10.05
C ALA A 52 -6.49 8.78 10.50
N ILE A 53 -5.57 8.13 9.76
CA ILE A 53 -4.12 8.21 9.99
C ILE A 53 -3.63 9.66 9.83
N GLY A 54 -4.08 10.36 8.79
CA GLY A 54 -3.73 11.76 8.53
C GLY A 54 -4.18 12.70 9.65
N ILE A 55 -5.42 12.55 10.11
CA ILE A 55 -5.96 13.33 11.25
C ILE A 55 -5.18 13.01 12.53
N GLY A 56 -4.87 11.72 12.78
CA GLY A 56 -4.07 11.32 13.93
C GLY A 56 -2.67 11.91 13.91
N ALA A 57 -2.00 11.88 12.76
CA ALA A 57 -0.68 12.46 12.57
C ALA A 57 -0.69 14.00 12.75
N TRP A 58 -1.72 14.67 12.23
CA TRP A 58 -1.88 16.11 12.39
C TRP A 58 -2.10 16.52 13.86
N ARG A 59 -2.93 15.76 14.61
CA ARG A 59 -3.15 15.98 16.04
C ARG A 59 -1.87 15.76 16.84
N ALA A 60 -1.14 14.67 16.56
CA ALA A 60 0.15 14.37 17.21
C ALA A 60 1.18 15.46 16.92
N GLY A 61 1.24 15.98 15.68
CA GLY A 61 2.11 17.10 15.31
C GLY A 61 1.79 18.39 16.07
N LYS A 62 0.51 18.72 16.30
CA LYS A 62 0.08 19.86 17.14
C LYS A 62 0.45 19.68 18.61
N ALA A 63 0.45 18.46 19.12
CA ALA A 63 0.84 18.15 20.50
C ALA A 63 2.38 18.15 20.69
N GLY A 64 3.16 18.44 19.65
CA GLY A 64 4.63 18.39 19.69
C GLY A 64 5.19 16.95 19.79
N GLU A 65 4.34 15.96 19.66
CA GLU A 65 4.75 14.58 19.64
C GLU A 65 5.47 14.28 18.30
N ARG A 66 6.76 13.96 18.39
CA ARG A 66 7.48 13.49 17.21
C ARG A 66 6.86 12.16 16.79
N PHE A 67 6.39 12.08 15.54
CA PHE A 67 5.94 10.83 14.95
C PHE A 67 7.12 9.85 14.98
N ASN A 68 7.12 8.95 15.96
CA ASN A 68 8.28 8.13 16.32
C ASN A 68 8.69 7.21 15.17
N LEU A 69 9.99 7.26 14.88
CA LEU A 69 10.68 6.50 13.83
C LEU A 69 10.69 4.98 14.12
N PRO A 70 10.92 4.15 13.08
CA PRO A 70 10.90 2.70 13.17
C PRO A 70 12.02 2.17 14.09
N GLY A 71 11.72 1.89 15.31
CA GLY A 71 12.61 1.35 16.34
C GLY A 71 11.87 1.13 17.65
N ASP A 72 10.75 1.80 17.83
CA ASP A 72 9.92 1.68 19.01
C ASP A 72 9.14 0.33 18.98
N ARG A 73 9.12 -0.36 20.13
CA ARG A 73 8.35 -1.61 20.31
C ARG A 73 6.86 -1.42 19.99
N LYS A 74 6.30 -0.25 20.31
CA LYS A 74 4.90 0.10 20.01
C LYS A 74 4.64 0.16 18.49
N MET A 75 5.59 0.70 17.72
CA MET A 75 5.49 0.72 16.26
C MET A 75 5.60 -0.68 15.66
N LEU A 76 6.46 -1.53 16.22
CA LEU A 76 6.52 -2.94 15.80
C LEU A 76 5.18 -3.64 15.97
N ALA A 77 4.53 -3.46 17.12
CA ALA A 77 3.24 -4.05 17.38
C ALA A 77 2.18 -3.58 16.37
N ARG A 78 2.15 -2.28 16.06
CA ARG A 78 1.23 -1.72 15.05
C ARG A 78 1.51 -2.24 13.64
N ASP A 79 2.78 -2.33 13.24
CA ASP A 79 3.18 -2.90 11.95
C ASP A 79 2.77 -4.38 11.87
N LEU A 80 2.92 -5.14 12.95
CA LEU A 80 2.50 -6.55 13.01
C LEU A 80 0.97 -6.68 12.94
N VAL A 81 0.23 -5.84 13.67
CA VAL A 81 -1.24 -5.78 13.58
C VAL A 81 -1.69 -5.51 12.15
N ALA A 82 -1.09 -4.52 11.49
CA ALA A 82 -1.43 -4.20 10.11
C ALA A 82 -1.11 -5.37 9.15
N ALA A 83 0.04 -6.02 9.32
CA ALA A 83 0.38 -7.22 8.54
C ALA A 83 -0.63 -8.35 8.76
N THR A 84 -1.04 -8.56 10.01
CA THR A 84 -2.05 -9.57 10.35
C THR A 84 -3.42 -9.24 9.76
N LEU A 85 -3.84 -7.96 9.80
CA LEU A 85 -5.10 -7.53 9.17
C LEU A 85 -5.08 -7.78 7.66
N MET A 86 -3.99 -7.46 6.97
CA MET A 86 -3.84 -7.77 5.55
C MET A 86 -3.84 -9.28 5.29
N ALA A 87 -3.14 -10.06 6.11
CA ALA A 87 -3.07 -11.51 5.97
C ALA A 87 -4.46 -12.16 6.19
N LEU A 88 -5.17 -11.76 7.24
CA LEU A 88 -6.54 -12.21 7.51
C LEU A 88 -7.49 -11.79 6.39
N GLY A 89 -7.35 -10.57 5.88
CA GLY A 89 -8.07 -10.12 4.69
C GLY A 89 -7.78 -11.02 3.49
N GLY A 90 -6.51 -11.36 3.27
CA GLY A 90 -6.09 -12.29 2.22
C GLY A 90 -6.69 -13.69 2.38
N VAL A 91 -6.71 -14.23 3.60
CA VAL A 91 -7.34 -15.52 3.90
C VAL A 91 -8.84 -15.45 3.61
N ALA A 92 -9.53 -14.41 4.09
CA ALA A 92 -10.97 -14.26 3.88
C ALA A 92 -11.36 -14.14 2.39
N LEU A 93 -10.44 -13.62 1.56
CA LEU A 93 -10.65 -13.53 0.10
C LEU A 93 -10.26 -14.80 -0.65
N SER A 94 -9.34 -15.63 -0.13
CA SER A 94 -8.76 -16.75 -0.86
C SER A 94 -9.24 -18.14 -0.42
N VAL A 95 -9.91 -18.22 0.72
CA VAL A 95 -10.39 -19.48 1.30
C VAL A 95 -11.91 -19.45 1.41
N GLU A 96 -12.56 -20.54 1.01
CA GLU A 96 -13.99 -20.70 1.25
C GLU A 96 -14.26 -20.82 2.75
N LEU A 97 -14.85 -19.78 3.30
CA LEU A 97 -15.23 -19.74 4.71
C LEU A 97 -16.68 -20.21 4.88
N PRO A 98 -17.05 -20.77 6.03
CA PRO A 98 -18.42 -21.20 6.33
C PRO A 98 -19.34 -20.00 6.63
N VAL A 99 -19.23 -18.93 5.85
CA VAL A 99 -20.03 -17.70 5.94
C VAL A 99 -20.48 -17.28 4.54
N ALA A 100 -21.48 -16.42 4.46
CA ALA A 100 -21.93 -15.92 3.16
C ALA A 100 -20.78 -15.25 2.40
N PRO A 101 -20.55 -15.55 1.11
CA PRO A 101 -19.45 -15.01 0.32
C PRO A 101 -19.36 -13.48 0.35
N ALA A 102 -20.51 -12.78 0.32
CA ALA A 102 -20.58 -11.33 0.43
C ALA A 102 -19.98 -10.81 1.75
N VAL A 103 -20.22 -11.51 2.87
CA VAL A 103 -19.68 -11.14 4.19
C VAL A 103 -18.18 -11.37 4.23
N ALA A 104 -17.70 -12.53 3.75
CA ALA A 104 -16.28 -12.83 3.66
C ALA A 104 -15.53 -11.77 2.83
N THR A 105 -16.10 -11.41 1.67
CA THR A 105 -15.55 -10.38 0.77
C THR A 105 -15.53 -9.00 1.41
N ALA A 106 -16.64 -8.57 2.03
CA ALA A 106 -16.72 -7.26 2.68
C ALA A 106 -15.73 -7.15 3.85
N VAL A 107 -15.69 -8.16 4.72
CA VAL A 107 -14.79 -8.20 5.87
C VAL A 107 -13.33 -8.30 5.41
N GLY A 108 -13.01 -9.22 4.50
CA GLY A 108 -11.67 -9.41 3.98
C GLY A 108 -11.11 -8.16 3.31
N SER A 109 -11.90 -7.51 2.45
CA SER A 109 -11.51 -6.27 1.78
C SER A 109 -11.35 -5.11 2.76
N THR A 110 -12.20 -5.01 3.79
CA THR A 110 -12.10 -3.97 4.80
C THR A 110 -10.83 -4.14 5.65
N LEU A 111 -10.58 -5.34 6.17
CA LEU A 111 -9.37 -5.63 6.96
C LEU A 111 -8.10 -5.36 6.13
N GLY A 112 -8.10 -5.86 4.88
CA GLY A 112 -7.01 -5.63 3.95
C GLY A 112 -6.79 -4.15 3.67
N GLY A 113 -7.85 -3.39 3.39
CA GLY A 113 -7.79 -1.95 3.11
C GLY A 113 -7.21 -1.14 4.26
N VAL A 114 -7.61 -1.43 5.50
CA VAL A 114 -7.05 -0.79 6.70
C VAL A 114 -5.55 -1.11 6.85
N GLY A 115 -5.18 -2.38 6.67
CA GLY A 115 -3.78 -2.80 6.76
C GLY A 115 -2.91 -2.17 5.66
N VAL A 116 -3.42 -2.10 4.42
CA VAL A 116 -2.76 -1.43 3.29
C VAL A 116 -2.57 0.05 3.56
N ALA A 117 -3.58 0.75 4.10
CA ALA A 117 -3.47 2.16 4.45
C ALA A 117 -2.33 2.41 5.45
N TRP A 118 -2.23 1.56 6.48
CA TRP A 118 -1.11 1.61 7.43
C TRP A 118 0.22 1.37 6.74
N ALA A 119 0.33 0.34 5.89
CA ALA A 119 1.55 0.03 5.15
C ALA A 119 2.00 1.20 4.27
N TYR A 120 1.09 1.84 3.52
CA TYR A 120 1.39 3.04 2.75
C TYR A 120 1.88 4.19 3.62
N GLY A 121 1.18 4.49 4.72
CA GLY A 121 1.60 5.53 5.67
C GLY A 121 3.03 5.31 6.19
N ARG A 122 3.39 4.07 6.45
CA ARG A 122 4.73 3.68 6.89
C ARG A 122 5.78 3.79 5.79
N TRP A 123 5.46 3.36 4.56
CA TRP A 123 6.36 3.48 3.42
C TRP A 123 6.59 4.93 3.02
N ILE A 124 5.56 5.79 3.10
CA ILE A 124 5.72 7.24 2.90
C ILE A 124 6.75 7.81 3.87
N GLN A 125 6.75 7.41 5.15
CA GLN A 125 7.75 7.85 6.14
C GLN A 125 9.18 7.38 5.78
N VAL A 126 9.34 6.21 5.18
CA VAL A 126 10.63 5.70 4.70
C VAL A 126 11.09 6.51 3.48
N TYR A 127 10.20 6.72 2.51
CA TYR A 127 10.52 7.41 1.26
C TYR A 127 10.72 8.92 1.45
N ALA A 128 10.06 9.52 2.42
CA ALA A 128 10.27 10.93 2.79
C ALA A 128 11.68 11.24 3.28
N LYS A 129 12.47 10.21 3.63
CA LYS A 129 13.90 10.37 3.99
C LYS A 129 14.84 10.28 2.80
N LEU A 130 14.33 9.92 1.64
CA LEU A 130 15.08 9.82 0.40
C LEU A 130 14.97 11.14 -0.36
N ASP A 131 15.97 11.41 -1.20
CA ASP A 131 15.86 12.50 -2.16
C ASP A 131 14.69 12.26 -3.12
N LEU A 132 13.97 13.33 -3.46
CA LEU A 132 12.80 13.27 -4.36
C LEU A 132 13.17 12.70 -5.73
N ALA A 133 14.35 13.06 -6.25
CA ALA A 133 14.87 12.54 -7.51
C ALA A 133 15.11 11.02 -7.50
N PHE A 134 15.26 10.42 -6.31
CA PHE A 134 15.40 8.98 -6.13
C PHE A 134 14.08 8.32 -5.75
N SER A 135 13.27 8.94 -4.88
CA SER A 135 12.03 8.35 -4.36
C SER A 135 10.94 8.22 -5.42
N VAL A 136 10.83 9.18 -6.36
CA VAL A 136 9.82 9.13 -7.43
C VAL A 136 10.06 7.97 -8.40
N PRO A 137 11.24 7.80 -9.02
CA PRO A 137 11.51 6.62 -9.84
C PRO A 137 11.35 5.31 -9.07
N LEU A 138 11.76 5.28 -7.79
CA LEU A 138 11.62 4.11 -6.93
C LEU A 138 10.14 3.71 -6.75
N LEU A 139 9.24 4.68 -6.56
CA LEU A 139 7.82 4.42 -6.46
C LEU A 139 7.27 3.74 -7.73
N PHE A 140 7.61 4.28 -8.91
CA PHE A 140 7.21 3.65 -10.18
C PHE A 140 7.82 2.26 -10.38
N CYS A 141 9.08 2.06 -9.99
CA CYS A 141 9.72 0.74 -10.02
C CYS A 141 8.98 -0.26 -9.12
N THR A 142 8.54 0.14 -7.91
CA THR A 142 7.80 -0.76 -7.02
C THR A 142 6.41 -1.09 -7.55
N MET A 143 5.73 -0.15 -8.20
CA MET A 143 4.44 -0.41 -8.86
C MET A 143 4.59 -1.38 -10.03
N ALA A 144 5.58 -1.14 -10.90
CA ALA A 144 5.86 -2.01 -12.05
C ALA A 144 6.27 -3.42 -11.59
N LEU A 145 7.15 -3.51 -10.57
CA LEU A 145 7.56 -4.78 -10.01
C LEU A 145 6.38 -5.52 -9.36
N GLY A 146 5.52 -4.83 -8.62
CA GLY A 146 4.32 -5.40 -8.03
C GLY A 146 3.38 -5.97 -9.08
N SER A 147 3.17 -5.26 -10.19
CA SER A 147 2.38 -5.73 -11.32
C SER A 147 2.99 -6.94 -12.02
N ALA A 148 4.31 -6.90 -12.30
CA ALA A 148 5.02 -8.02 -12.92
C ALA A 148 4.99 -9.28 -12.03
N CYS A 149 5.25 -9.13 -10.74
CA CYS A 149 5.19 -10.26 -9.80
C CYS A 149 3.77 -10.82 -9.65
N LYS A 150 2.73 -9.96 -9.70
CA LYS A 150 1.34 -10.41 -9.73
C LYS A 150 1.09 -11.33 -10.92
N THR A 151 1.54 -10.94 -12.10
CA THR A 151 1.42 -11.78 -13.31
C THR A 151 2.06 -13.15 -13.11
N VAL A 152 3.21 -13.23 -12.45
CA VAL A 152 3.84 -14.52 -12.11
C VAL A 152 2.96 -15.35 -11.16
N ILE A 153 2.35 -14.70 -10.14
CA ILE A 153 1.45 -15.39 -9.20
C ILE A 153 0.21 -15.94 -9.90
N ASP A 154 -0.30 -15.27 -10.92
CA ASP A 154 -1.49 -15.74 -11.65
C ASP A 154 -1.24 -17.08 -12.38
N PHE A 155 0.00 -17.39 -12.73
CA PHE A 155 0.38 -18.69 -13.31
C PHE A 155 0.61 -19.78 -12.26
N LEU A 156 0.65 -19.44 -10.96
CA LEU A 156 0.84 -20.43 -9.91
C LEU A 156 -0.46 -21.19 -9.59
N PRO A 157 -0.36 -22.51 -9.31
CA PRO A 157 -1.48 -23.26 -8.76
C PRO A 157 -2.03 -22.58 -7.49
N GLY A 158 -3.36 -22.63 -7.30
CA GLY A 158 -4.03 -21.98 -6.16
C GLY A 158 -3.44 -22.37 -4.80
N ALA A 159 -3.05 -23.63 -4.65
CA ALA A 159 -2.43 -24.15 -3.43
C ALA A 159 -1.08 -23.46 -3.08
N VAL A 160 -0.37 -22.90 -4.07
CA VAL A 160 0.89 -22.16 -3.87
C VAL A 160 0.62 -20.66 -3.82
N ALA A 161 -0.27 -20.16 -4.67
CA ALA A 161 -0.57 -18.74 -4.75
C ALA A 161 -1.18 -18.18 -3.46
N ALA A 162 -2.08 -18.92 -2.80
CA ALA A 162 -2.76 -18.48 -1.58
C ALA A 162 -1.77 -18.27 -0.40
N PRO A 163 -0.89 -19.21 -0.04
CA PRO A 163 0.13 -18.98 0.98
C PRO A 163 1.06 -17.81 0.65
N VAL A 164 1.50 -17.68 -0.61
CA VAL A 164 2.33 -16.55 -1.05
C VAL A 164 1.58 -15.24 -0.80
N PHE A 165 0.33 -15.14 -1.23
CA PHE A 165 -0.51 -13.96 -1.05
C PHE A 165 -0.65 -13.57 0.42
N VAL A 166 -0.88 -14.52 1.32
CA VAL A 166 -1.01 -14.30 2.77
C VAL A 166 0.33 -13.88 3.40
N CYS A 167 1.47 -14.28 2.85
CA CYS A 167 2.80 -13.92 3.36
C CYS A 167 3.30 -12.53 2.92
N LEU A 168 2.77 -11.95 1.83
CA LEU A 168 3.21 -10.66 1.29
C LEU A 168 3.21 -9.52 2.31
N PRO A 169 2.20 -9.38 3.20
CA PRO A 169 2.19 -8.34 4.22
C PRO A 169 3.39 -8.42 5.16
N PHE A 170 3.76 -9.60 5.60
CA PHE A 170 4.91 -9.77 6.49
C PHE A 170 6.23 -9.44 5.77
N ALA A 171 6.36 -9.84 4.49
CA ALA A 171 7.51 -9.51 3.67
C ALA A 171 7.68 -7.99 3.50
N THR A 172 6.59 -7.24 3.25
CA THR A 172 6.67 -5.78 3.10
C THR A 172 7.15 -5.10 4.37
N PHE A 173 6.63 -5.47 5.55
CA PHE A 173 7.06 -4.86 6.81
C PHE A 173 8.48 -5.29 7.21
N ALA A 174 8.91 -6.50 6.90
CA ALA A 174 10.29 -6.93 7.09
C ALA A 174 11.25 -6.10 6.23
N CYS A 175 10.94 -5.91 4.94
CA CYS A 175 11.71 -5.05 4.03
C CYS A 175 11.74 -3.61 4.50
N MET A 176 10.60 -3.06 4.90
CA MET A 176 10.49 -1.69 5.41
C MET A 176 11.38 -1.47 6.64
N ARG A 177 11.37 -2.39 7.59
CA ARG A 177 12.22 -2.30 8.79
C ARG A 177 13.71 -2.35 8.44
N ARG A 178 14.09 -3.23 7.51
CA ARG A 178 15.46 -3.29 7.01
C ARG A 178 15.85 -2.01 6.28
N ALA A 179 14.97 -1.46 5.45
CA ALA A 179 15.17 -0.19 4.77
C ALA A 179 15.37 0.95 5.78
N ALA A 180 14.46 1.06 6.76
CA ALA A 180 14.49 2.11 7.77
C ALA A 180 15.77 2.10 8.65
N ARG A 181 16.32 0.91 8.96
CA ARG A 181 17.57 0.77 9.71
C ARG A 181 18.80 1.24 8.91
N ASN A 182 18.72 1.11 7.60
CA ASN A 182 19.84 1.40 6.68
C ASN A 182 19.80 2.83 6.13
N LEU A 183 18.76 3.60 6.46
CA LEU A 183 18.65 5.00 6.06
C LEU A 183 19.35 5.89 7.10
N PRO A 184 20.05 6.95 6.66
CA PRO A 184 20.61 7.91 7.59
C PRO A 184 19.48 8.54 8.44
N PRO A 185 19.81 8.93 9.69
CA PRO A 185 18.86 9.72 10.47
C PRO A 185 18.51 10.97 9.66
N ALA A 186 17.22 11.32 9.64
CA ALA A 186 16.73 12.43 8.83
C ALA A 186 17.52 13.69 9.14
N SER A 187 18.29 14.20 8.18
CA SER A 187 18.84 15.53 8.24
C SER A 187 17.68 16.51 8.27
N LYS A 188 17.54 17.23 9.36
CA LYS A 188 16.62 18.32 9.70
C LYS A 188 15.34 18.43 8.84
N PRO A 189 14.15 18.21 9.42
CA PRO A 189 12.88 18.34 8.72
C PRO A 189 12.59 19.77 8.20
N GLU A 190 13.34 20.76 8.64
CA GLU A 190 13.13 22.19 8.32
C GLU A 190 13.37 22.57 6.85
N GLN A 191 14.14 21.78 6.08
CA GLN A 191 14.42 22.10 4.67
C GLN A 191 13.29 21.74 3.70
N TYR A 192 12.35 20.88 4.08
CA TYR A 192 11.28 20.41 3.18
C TYR A 192 9.98 21.22 3.25
N TYR A 193 9.80 22.08 4.25
CA TYR A 193 8.59 22.86 4.48
C TYR A 193 8.77 24.36 4.21
N ASN A 194 9.34 24.70 3.08
CA ASN A 194 9.26 26.08 2.61
C ASN A 194 7.87 26.30 2.00
N ALA A 195 7.18 27.40 2.31
CA ALA A 195 5.81 27.70 1.86
C ALA A 195 5.65 27.56 0.32
N ARG A 196 6.71 27.81 -0.43
CA ARG A 196 6.78 27.63 -1.88
C ARG A 196 6.77 26.14 -2.30
N THR A 197 7.42 25.28 -1.53
CA THR A 197 7.48 23.81 -1.75
C THR A 197 6.14 23.18 -1.37
N VAL A 198 5.50 23.65 -0.30
CA VAL A 198 4.17 23.21 0.12
C VAL A 198 3.11 23.58 -0.93
N GLY A 199 3.20 24.76 -1.53
CA GLY A 199 2.29 25.19 -2.60
C GLY A 199 2.45 24.37 -3.90
N SER A 200 3.67 23.99 -4.27
CA SER A 200 3.90 23.11 -5.43
C SER A 200 3.54 21.66 -5.12
N LEU A 201 3.82 21.19 -3.91
CA LEU A 201 3.47 19.83 -3.47
C LEU A 201 1.95 19.65 -3.37
N SER A 202 1.21 20.65 -2.87
CA SER A 202 -0.26 20.59 -2.81
C SER A 202 -0.87 20.47 -4.22
N ARG A 203 -0.35 21.21 -5.20
CA ARG A 203 -0.79 21.10 -6.61
C ARG A 203 -0.48 19.70 -7.18
N ALA A 204 0.72 19.18 -6.93
CA ALA A 204 1.10 17.84 -7.36
C ALA A 204 0.22 16.76 -6.72
N VAL A 205 -0.04 16.87 -5.41
CA VAL A 205 -0.92 15.94 -4.69
C VAL A 205 -2.34 16.01 -5.22
N VAL A 206 -2.90 17.22 -5.42
CA VAL A 206 -4.24 17.40 -6.01
C VAL A 206 -4.28 16.79 -7.42
N SER A 207 -3.26 17.02 -8.25
CA SER A 207 -3.19 16.44 -9.59
C SER A 207 -3.13 14.91 -9.57
N VAL A 208 -2.33 14.32 -8.67
CA VAL A 208 -2.24 12.86 -8.51
C VAL A 208 -3.56 12.28 -8.01
N VAL A 209 -4.21 12.92 -7.06
CA VAL A 209 -5.53 12.50 -6.53
C VAL A 209 -6.58 12.59 -7.63
N ALA A 210 -6.66 13.70 -8.35
CA ALA A 210 -7.60 13.89 -9.47
C ALA A 210 -7.35 12.84 -10.57
N PHE A 211 -6.10 12.60 -10.95
CA PHE A 211 -5.72 11.60 -11.95
C PHE A 211 -6.08 10.18 -11.50
N SER A 212 -5.77 9.82 -10.25
CA SER A 212 -6.11 8.52 -9.68
C SER A 212 -7.62 8.30 -9.61
N PHE A 213 -8.38 9.35 -9.26
CA PHE A 213 -9.84 9.33 -9.25
C PHE A 213 -10.41 9.13 -10.65
N THR A 214 -9.89 9.87 -11.64
CA THR A 214 -10.29 9.75 -13.06
C THR A 214 -10.01 8.35 -13.60
N ILE A 215 -8.81 7.80 -13.34
CA ILE A 215 -8.47 6.41 -13.74
C ILE A 215 -9.40 5.41 -13.05
N GLY A 216 -9.71 5.62 -11.77
CA GLY A 216 -10.65 4.78 -11.03
C GLY A 216 -12.03 4.74 -11.70
N ILE A 217 -12.59 5.90 -12.05
CA ILE A 217 -13.88 6.01 -12.74
C ILE A 217 -13.83 5.34 -14.12
N ILE A 218 -12.81 5.65 -14.94
CA ILE A 218 -12.67 5.07 -16.28
C ILE A 218 -12.55 3.56 -16.20
N ARG A 219 -11.76 3.04 -15.26
CA ARG A 219 -11.59 1.60 -15.06
C ARG A 219 -12.89 0.91 -14.65
N THR A 220 -13.67 1.51 -13.74
CA THR A 220 -14.97 1.00 -13.34
C THR A 220 -15.93 0.99 -14.52
N ALA A 221 -16.01 2.08 -15.28
CA ALA A 221 -16.87 2.18 -16.46
C ALA A 221 -16.50 1.16 -17.55
N ILE A 222 -15.20 0.91 -17.78
CA ILE A 222 -14.74 -0.10 -18.75
C ILE A 222 -15.11 -1.51 -18.27
N LEU A 223 -14.94 -1.81 -16.98
CA LEU A 223 -15.27 -3.13 -16.42
C LEU A 223 -16.77 -3.41 -16.45
N GLU A 224 -17.60 -2.39 -16.21
CA GLU A 224 -19.06 -2.50 -16.31
C GLU A 224 -19.56 -2.62 -17.76
N SER A 225 -18.82 -2.06 -18.71
CA SER A 225 -19.19 -2.06 -20.15
C SER A 225 -18.73 -3.32 -20.88
N THR A 226 -17.83 -4.12 -20.31
CA THR A 226 -17.38 -5.38 -20.92
C THR A 226 -18.36 -6.49 -20.49
N PRO A 227 -19.17 -7.07 -21.40
CA PRO A 227 -20.01 -8.21 -21.07
C PRO A 227 -19.11 -9.35 -20.61
N ASN A 228 -19.44 -9.88 -19.43
CA ASN A 228 -18.71 -10.98 -18.81
C ASN A 228 -18.70 -12.17 -19.77
N PRO A 229 -17.55 -12.64 -20.32
CA PRO A 229 -17.53 -13.72 -21.30
C PRO A 229 -17.65 -15.12 -20.65
N TYR A 230 -18.06 -15.20 -19.36
CA TYR A 230 -18.24 -16.47 -18.63
C TYR A 230 -19.58 -16.52 -17.93
#